data_65486c9bf866d9a0031cff084b80c29c
#
_entry.id   65486c9bf866d9a0031cff084b80c29c
#
_cell.length_a   1.000
_cell.length_b   1.000
_cell.length_c   1.000
_cell.angle_alpha   90.00
_cell.angle_beta   90.00
_cell.angle_gamma   90.00
#
_symmetry.space_group_name_H-M   'P 1'
#
loop_
_entity.id
_entity.type
_entity.pdbx_description
1 polymer ?
#
loop_
_entity_poly.entity_id
_entity_poly.type
_entity_poly.pdbx_seq_one_letter_code
_entity_poly.pdbx_strand_id
1 'polypeptide(L)'
;MKVFYLILTIKLALSCAGPIKNTNPIGLVAPSVTGMSLSGQSFNIPLEKEGYQILLIGYKQNSQFDIDRWLIGLEMTGVKIKVVEVPVLGPWFPKFLRKKIDGGMKKGIPYKLWKSVVTVYDDADVMKNFLGTTNPNNARVLLINTKNEIIAFYDDGFSAGSLMELIELIPSSKKGSCRNLL
;
A
#
# COMPACT_ATOMS: atom_id res chain seq x y z
N MET A 1 60.16 21.53 11.87
CA MET A 1 59.06 21.31 10.94
C MET A 1 57.89 20.71 11.73
N LYS A 2 56.85 21.50 12.03
CA LYS A 2 55.64 21.04 12.75
C LYS A 2 54.59 20.72 11.69
N VAL A 3 54.25 19.43 11.58
CA VAL A 3 53.19 18.94 10.68
C VAL A 3 51.88 19.17 11.40
N PHE A 4 51.07 20.11 10.89
CA PHE A 4 49.68 20.34 11.37
C PHE A 4 48.79 19.28 10.74
N TYR A 5 48.31 18.31 11.53
CA TYR A 5 47.25 17.41 11.15
C TYR A 5 45.92 18.15 11.25
N LEU A 6 45.38 18.56 10.09
CA LEU A 6 44.01 19.08 9.96
C LEU A 6 43.05 17.88 9.98
N ILE A 7 42.50 17.56 11.13
CA ILE A 7 41.44 16.55 11.24
C ILE A 7 40.14 17.18 10.74
N LEU A 8 39.77 16.88 9.50
CA LEU A 8 38.51 17.26 8.90
C LEU A 8 37.43 16.31 9.46
N THR A 9 36.74 16.72 10.54
CA THR A 9 35.56 16.01 11.08
C THR A 9 34.38 16.24 10.16
N ILE A 10 34.17 15.33 9.22
CA ILE A 10 32.89 15.26 8.45
C ILE A 10 31.80 14.83 9.43
N LYS A 11 31.02 15.78 9.92
CA LYS A 11 29.75 15.48 10.60
C LYS A 11 28.78 14.98 9.54
N LEU A 12 28.69 13.66 9.41
CA LEU A 12 27.60 13.02 8.65
C LEU A 12 26.31 13.29 9.42
N ALA A 13 25.60 14.34 9.04
CA ALA A 13 24.25 14.59 9.55
C ALA A 13 23.35 13.48 8.95
N LEU A 14 23.21 12.34 9.67
CA LEU A 14 22.12 11.43 9.44
C LEU A 14 20.84 12.18 9.81
N SER A 15 20.23 12.83 8.84
CA SER A 15 18.87 13.32 8.95
C SER A 15 17.95 12.09 9.00
N CYS A 16 17.69 11.58 10.21
CA CYS A 16 16.57 10.69 10.44
C CYS A 16 15.31 11.53 10.25
N ALA A 17 14.76 11.55 9.03
CA ALA A 17 13.43 12.10 8.81
C ALA A 17 12.46 11.34 9.72
N GLY A 18 11.81 12.07 10.64
CA GLY A 18 10.80 11.52 11.53
C GLY A 18 9.58 11.00 10.75
N PRO A 19 8.65 10.30 11.41
CA PRO A 19 7.45 9.83 10.75
C PRO A 19 6.63 11.01 10.22
N ILE A 20 6.15 10.90 9.00
CA ILE A 20 5.23 11.86 8.39
C ILE A 20 3.86 11.64 9.05
N LYS A 21 3.25 12.72 9.57
CA LYS A 21 1.92 12.62 10.20
C LYS A 21 0.90 12.13 9.17
N ASN A 22 0.06 11.17 9.59
CA ASN A 22 -1.03 10.70 8.75
C ASN A 22 -2.04 11.82 8.49
N THR A 23 -2.56 11.85 7.29
CA THR A 23 -3.60 12.78 6.84
C THR A 23 -4.86 11.99 6.52
N ASN A 24 -6.03 12.60 6.67
CA ASN A 24 -7.27 12.00 6.18
C ASN A 24 -7.45 12.38 4.70
N PRO A 25 -7.28 11.44 3.76
CA PRO A 25 -7.35 11.71 2.33
C PRO A 25 -8.78 11.60 1.75
N ILE A 26 -9.81 11.36 2.57
CA ILE A 26 -11.19 11.19 2.10
C ILE A 26 -11.65 12.46 1.36
N GLY A 27 -12.24 12.29 0.18
CA GLY A 27 -12.68 13.35 -0.72
C GLY A 27 -11.59 13.88 -1.66
N LEU A 28 -10.33 13.46 -1.47
CA LEU A 28 -9.25 13.83 -2.38
C LEU A 28 -9.11 12.81 -3.51
N VAL A 29 -8.55 13.26 -4.63
CA VAL A 29 -8.15 12.37 -5.73
C VAL A 29 -6.84 11.68 -5.35
N ALA A 30 -6.80 10.36 -5.44
CA ALA A 30 -5.59 9.59 -5.17
C ALA A 30 -4.48 9.94 -6.18
N PRO A 31 -3.23 10.17 -5.72
CA PRO A 31 -2.13 10.45 -6.62
C PRO A 31 -1.85 9.23 -7.51
N SER A 32 -1.52 9.50 -8.77
CA SER A 32 -1.07 8.43 -9.67
C SER A 32 0.40 8.11 -9.39
N VAL A 33 0.68 6.85 -9.10
CA VAL A 33 2.04 6.34 -8.89
C VAL A 33 2.29 5.10 -9.73
N THR A 34 3.52 4.91 -10.18
CA THR A 34 3.92 3.76 -10.98
C THR A 34 4.44 2.63 -10.10
N GLY A 35 3.93 1.43 -10.30
CA GLY A 35 4.40 0.22 -9.63
C GLY A 35 4.63 -0.93 -10.59
N MET A 36 5.36 -1.94 -10.11
CA MET A 36 5.65 -3.17 -10.85
C MET A 36 4.92 -4.34 -10.18
N SER A 37 4.08 -5.04 -10.94
CA SER A 37 3.43 -6.24 -10.42
C SER A 37 4.42 -7.39 -10.25
N LEU A 38 4.09 -8.36 -9.41
CA LEU A 38 4.89 -9.58 -9.31
C LEU A 38 4.91 -10.39 -10.60
N SER A 39 3.94 -10.18 -11.52
CA SER A 39 3.98 -10.77 -12.87
C SER A 39 4.97 -10.07 -13.81
N GLY A 40 5.58 -8.95 -13.40
CA GLY A 40 6.55 -8.18 -14.20
C GLY A 40 5.91 -7.14 -15.12
N GLN A 41 4.65 -6.78 -14.91
CA GLN A 41 3.94 -5.73 -15.66
C GLN A 41 3.95 -4.42 -14.86
N SER A 42 4.18 -3.30 -15.54
CA SER A 42 4.07 -1.96 -14.95
C SER A 42 2.61 -1.51 -14.94
N PHE A 43 2.17 -0.90 -13.84
CA PHE A 43 0.84 -0.34 -13.66
C PHE A 43 0.92 1.04 -13.02
N ASN A 44 0.00 1.91 -13.40
CA ASN A 44 -0.33 3.11 -12.63
C ASN A 44 -1.35 2.75 -11.54
N ILE A 45 -1.15 3.19 -10.31
CA ILE A 45 -2.04 3.02 -9.18
C ILE A 45 -2.63 4.39 -8.84
N PRO A 46 -3.94 4.56 -8.73
CA PRO A 46 -5.03 3.60 -8.94
C PRO A 46 -5.08 3.03 -10.37
N LEU A 47 -5.58 1.78 -10.50
CA LEU A 47 -5.67 1.13 -11.81
C LEU A 47 -6.70 1.85 -12.68
N GLU A 48 -6.29 2.22 -13.88
CA GLU A 48 -7.19 2.84 -14.85
C GLU A 48 -8.29 1.85 -15.30
N LYS A 49 -9.51 2.38 -15.54
CA LYS A 49 -10.67 1.64 -16.08
C LYS A 49 -11.23 0.51 -15.21
N GLU A 50 -10.74 0.35 -13.97
CA GLU A 50 -11.23 -0.72 -13.07
C GLU A 50 -12.51 -0.36 -12.31
N GLY A 51 -12.92 0.90 -12.34
CA GLY A 51 -14.07 1.37 -11.56
C GLY A 51 -13.73 1.52 -10.08
N TYR A 52 -14.62 1.03 -9.19
CA TYR A 52 -14.31 0.98 -7.76
C TYR A 52 -13.21 -0.02 -7.48
N GLN A 53 -12.23 0.36 -6.65
CA GLN A 53 -11.12 -0.50 -6.26
C GLN A 53 -10.70 -0.26 -4.82
N ILE A 54 -10.13 -1.28 -4.19
CA ILE A 54 -9.54 -1.22 -2.86
C ILE A 54 -8.04 -1.33 -3.01
N LEU A 55 -7.29 -0.38 -2.42
CA LEU A 55 -5.84 -0.44 -2.30
C LEU A 55 -5.48 -0.81 -0.86
N LEU A 56 -4.68 -1.86 -0.70
CA LEU A 56 -4.11 -2.30 0.57
C LEU A 56 -2.62 -1.95 0.55
N ILE A 57 -2.26 -0.83 1.19
CA ILE A 57 -0.91 -0.25 1.11
C ILE A 57 -0.12 -0.62 2.36
N GLY A 58 1.08 -1.19 2.15
CA GLY A 58 1.99 -1.56 3.23
C GLY A 58 3.35 -0.89 3.10
N TYR A 59 3.89 -0.35 4.20
CA TYR A 59 5.21 0.31 4.24
C TYR A 59 6.31 -0.55 4.85
N LYS A 60 5.95 -1.57 5.62
CA LYS A 60 6.88 -2.50 6.27
C LYS A 60 6.40 -3.93 6.14
N GLN A 61 7.31 -4.88 6.30
CA GLN A 61 6.97 -6.30 6.27
C GLN A 61 5.86 -6.67 7.27
N ASN A 62 5.87 -6.06 8.46
CA ASN A 62 4.85 -6.35 9.48
C ASN A 62 3.44 -5.88 9.09
N SER A 63 3.29 -4.92 8.16
CA SER A 63 1.96 -4.53 7.67
C SER A 63 1.26 -5.64 6.89
N GLN A 64 2.01 -6.68 6.46
CA GLN A 64 1.45 -7.84 5.78
C GLN A 64 0.42 -8.58 6.66
N PHE A 65 0.68 -8.71 7.97
CA PHE A 65 -0.28 -9.34 8.89
C PHE A 65 -1.62 -8.62 8.95
N ASP A 66 -1.60 -7.31 8.78
CA ASP A 66 -2.82 -6.50 8.75
C ASP A 66 -3.50 -6.61 7.38
N ILE A 67 -2.73 -6.53 6.30
CA ILE A 67 -3.21 -6.74 4.92
C ILE A 67 -3.90 -8.10 4.78
N ASP A 68 -3.30 -9.16 5.32
CA ASP A 68 -3.86 -10.52 5.26
C ASP A 68 -5.25 -10.60 5.95
N ARG A 69 -5.43 -9.90 7.09
CA ARG A 69 -6.74 -9.83 7.76
C ARG A 69 -7.78 -9.11 6.90
N TRP A 70 -7.40 -8.00 6.26
CA TRP A 70 -8.27 -7.30 5.32
C TRP A 70 -8.65 -8.17 4.13
N LEU A 71 -7.68 -8.89 3.53
CA LEU A 71 -7.92 -9.79 2.40
C LEU A 71 -8.89 -10.92 2.77
N ILE A 72 -8.66 -11.58 3.92
CA ILE A 72 -9.55 -12.64 4.43
C ILE A 72 -10.95 -12.07 4.69
N GLY A 73 -11.06 -10.91 5.35
CA GLY A 73 -12.32 -10.26 5.62
C GLY A 73 -13.09 -9.92 4.35
N LEU A 74 -12.42 -9.33 3.36
CA LEU A 74 -13.03 -9.00 2.06
C LEU A 74 -13.49 -10.25 1.32
N GLU A 75 -12.70 -11.33 1.32
CA GLU A 75 -13.09 -12.60 0.71
C GLU A 75 -14.34 -13.19 1.37
N MET A 76 -14.42 -13.17 2.70
CA MET A 76 -15.59 -13.67 3.44
C MET A 76 -16.88 -12.91 3.13
N THR A 77 -16.79 -11.61 2.81
CA THR A 77 -17.97 -10.81 2.42
C THR A 77 -18.46 -11.11 1.00
N GLY A 78 -17.65 -11.80 0.19
CA GLY A 78 -17.97 -12.11 -1.21
C GLY A 78 -18.06 -10.89 -2.12
N VAL A 79 -17.55 -9.74 -1.69
CA VAL A 79 -17.56 -8.51 -2.47
C VAL A 79 -16.78 -8.67 -3.78
N LYS A 80 -17.37 -8.17 -4.88
CA LYS A 80 -16.82 -8.28 -6.24
C LYS A 80 -16.18 -6.95 -6.68
N ILE A 81 -15.11 -6.58 -6.01
CA ILE A 81 -14.34 -5.37 -6.29
C ILE A 81 -12.89 -5.71 -6.56
N LYS A 82 -12.21 -4.89 -7.33
CA LYS A 82 -10.78 -5.07 -7.55
C LYS A 82 -10.03 -4.71 -6.28
N VAL A 83 -9.26 -5.65 -5.75
CA VAL A 83 -8.35 -5.43 -4.63
C VAL A 83 -6.92 -5.48 -5.15
N VAL A 84 -6.12 -4.46 -4.80
CA VAL A 84 -4.71 -4.36 -5.16
C VAL A 84 -3.89 -4.20 -3.89
N GLU A 85 -2.97 -5.12 -3.67
CA GLU A 85 -1.95 -5.00 -2.63
C GLU A 85 -0.80 -4.14 -3.16
N VAL A 86 -0.41 -3.12 -2.39
CA VAL A 86 0.58 -2.13 -2.81
C VAL A 86 1.70 -2.04 -1.77
N PRO A 87 2.71 -2.92 -1.83
CA PRO A 87 3.92 -2.72 -1.06
C PRO A 87 4.63 -1.45 -1.51
N VAL A 88 4.82 -0.49 -0.60
CA VAL A 88 5.50 0.79 -0.88
C VAL A 88 6.85 0.78 -0.18
N LEU A 89 7.90 0.55 -0.92
CA LEU A 89 9.25 0.42 -0.39
C LEU A 89 10.00 1.75 -0.54
N GLY A 90 10.99 1.95 -1.24
CA GLY A 90 11.65 3.24 -1.41
C GLY A 90 12.59 3.25 -2.61
N PRO A 91 12.85 4.42 -3.18
CA PRO A 91 13.68 4.53 -4.37
C PRO A 91 15.13 4.13 -4.11
N TRP A 92 15.57 4.18 -2.83
CA TRP A 92 16.92 3.84 -2.40
C TRP A 92 17.27 2.34 -2.49
N PHE A 93 16.27 1.44 -2.72
CA PHE A 93 16.55 0.03 -2.95
C PHE A 93 17.23 -0.19 -4.31
N PRO A 94 18.48 -0.70 -4.36
CA PRO A 94 19.15 -1.03 -5.62
C PRO A 94 18.36 -2.07 -6.43
N LYS A 95 18.44 -2.01 -7.76
CA LYS A 95 17.67 -2.90 -8.65
C LYS A 95 17.84 -4.40 -8.36
N PHE A 96 19.04 -4.84 -7.96
CA PHE A 96 19.30 -6.24 -7.63
C PHE A 96 18.56 -6.67 -6.35
N LEU A 97 18.44 -5.75 -5.37
CA LEU A 97 17.72 -5.99 -4.12
C LEU A 97 16.21 -6.01 -4.35
N ARG A 98 15.69 -5.14 -5.22
CA ARG A 98 14.28 -5.17 -5.66
C ARG A 98 13.91 -6.54 -6.21
N LYS A 99 14.73 -7.10 -7.12
CA LYS A 99 14.54 -8.46 -7.66
C LYS A 99 14.52 -9.54 -6.58
N LYS A 100 15.37 -9.42 -5.55
CA LYS A 100 15.43 -10.37 -4.42
C LYS A 100 14.16 -10.28 -3.56
N ILE A 101 13.68 -9.07 -3.30
CA ILE A 101 12.44 -8.81 -2.53
C ILE A 101 11.24 -9.37 -3.30
N ASP A 102 11.07 -9.01 -4.58
CA ASP A 102 9.99 -9.52 -5.43
C ASP A 102 10.04 -11.06 -5.55
N GLY A 103 11.24 -11.63 -5.65
CA GLY A 103 11.46 -13.07 -5.65
C GLY A 103 11.06 -13.75 -4.32
N GLY A 104 11.28 -13.07 -3.20
CA GLY A 104 10.80 -13.49 -1.88
C GLY A 104 9.28 -13.52 -1.79
N MET A 105 8.62 -12.43 -2.22
CA MET A 105 7.16 -12.33 -2.27
C MET A 105 6.53 -13.40 -3.18
N LYS A 106 7.11 -13.66 -4.35
CA LYS A 106 6.65 -14.73 -5.27
C LYS A 106 6.63 -16.12 -4.66
N LYS A 107 7.49 -16.41 -3.70
CA LYS A 107 7.51 -17.70 -3.00
C LYS A 107 6.34 -17.88 -2.05
N GLY A 108 5.85 -16.80 -1.46
CA GLY A 108 4.74 -16.82 -0.50
C GLY A 108 3.37 -16.54 -1.12
N ILE A 109 3.31 -15.93 -2.29
CA ILE A 109 2.07 -15.47 -2.91
C ILE A 109 1.71 -16.40 -4.09
N PRO A 110 0.46 -16.95 -4.14
CA PRO A 110 0.01 -17.77 -5.27
C PRO A 110 0.10 -17.03 -6.60
N TYR A 111 0.54 -17.73 -7.66
CA TYR A 111 0.75 -17.15 -8.99
C TYR A 111 -0.47 -16.35 -9.53
N LYS A 112 -1.68 -16.85 -9.27
CA LYS A 112 -2.94 -16.20 -9.69
C LYS A 112 -3.11 -14.78 -9.13
N LEU A 113 -2.45 -14.45 -8.01
CA LEU A 113 -2.52 -13.14 -7.34
C LEU A 113 -1.40 -12.18 -7.76
N TRP A 114 -0.39 -12.63 -8.50
CA TRP A 114 0.78 -11.81 -8.84
C TRP A 114 0.44 -10.51 -9.58
N LYS A 115 -0.64 -10.48 -10.37
CA LYS A 115 -1.10 -9.26 -11.04
C LYS A 115 -1.74 -8.25 -10.10
N SER A 116 -2.21 -8.71 -8.94
CA SER A 116 -2.87 -7.87 -7.93
C SER A 116 -1.92 -7.38 -6.84
N VAL A 117 -0.65 -7.78 -6.86
CA VAL A 117 0.40 -7.26 -5.98
C VAL A 117 1.33 -6.39 -6.80
N VAL A 118 1.30 -5.08 -6.55
CA VAL A 118 2.00 -4.06 -7.35
C VAL A 118 2.93 -3.27 -6.44
N THR A 119 4.22 -3.54 -6.50
CA THR A 119 5.23 -2.89 -5.66
C THR A 119 5.62 -1.52 -6.21
N VAL A 120 5.53 -0.49 -5.37
CA VAL A 120 5.95 0.88 -5.67
C VAL A 120 7.33 1.13 -5.05
N TYR A 121 8.31 1.47 -5.89
CA TYR A 121 9.67 1.81 -5.49
C TYR A 121 9.97 3.30 -5.68
N ASP A 122 9.92 3.76 -6.93
CA ASP A 122 10.42 5.07 -7.30
C ASP A 122 9.48 6.21 -6.85
N ASP A 123 8.17 5.98 -6.90
CA ASP A 123 7.13 6.94 -6.46
C ASP A 123 6.72 6.73 -4.98
N ALA A 124 7.50 5.97 -4.21
CA ALA A 124 7.18 5.65 -2.81
C ALA A 124 6.98 6.90 -1.95
N ASP A 125 7.75 7.95 -2.17
CA ASP A 125 7.67 9.18 -1.39
C ASP A 125 6.38 9.97 -1.69
N VAL A 126 5.83 9.86 -2.90
CA VAL A 126 4.52 10.43 -3.26
C VAL A 126 3.43 9.83 -2.37
N MET A 127 3.39 8.50 -2.26
CA MET A 127 2.40 7.81 -1.41
C MET A 127 2.60 8.10 0.07
N LYS A 128 3.85 8.09 0.56
CA LYS A 128 4.18 8.37 1.96
C LYS A 128 3.81 9.79 2.38
N ASN A 129 4.11 10.77 1.53
CA ASN A 129 3.78 12.16 1.80
C ASN A 129 2.25 12.40 1.76
N PHE A 130 1.54 11.69 0.89
CA PHE A 130 0.11 11.83 0.73
C PHE A 130 -0.67 11.20 1.90
N LEU A 131 -0.28 9.99 2.35
CA LEU A 131 -1.02 9.24 3.37
C LEU A 131 -0.40 9.33 4.78
N GLY A 132 0.86 9.78 4.88
CA GLY A 132 1.62 9.74 6.11
C GLY A 132 2.26 8.37 6.38
N THR A 133 3.12 8.33 7.41
CA THR A 133 3.89 7.13 7.79
C THR A 133 3.84 6.82 9.29
N THR A 134 2.94 7.47 10.05
CA THR A 134 2.67 7.12 11.44
C THR A 134 2.06 5.70 11.46
N ASN A 135 2.43 4.87 12.44
CA ASN A 135 2.01 3.46 12.53
C ASN A 135 2.30 2.64 11.25
N PRO A 136 3.58 2.56 10.80
CA PRO A 136 3.91 1.95 9.53
C PRO A 136 3.72 0.43 9.48
N ASN A 137 3.38 -0.21 10.61
CA ASN A 137 3.05 -1.63 10.70
C ASN A 137 1.58 -1.93 10.37
N ASN A 138 0.72 -0.89 10.34
CA ASN A 138 -0.66 -1.04 9.90
C ASN A 138 -0.75 -0.87 8.38
N ALA A 139 -1.70 -1.53 7.76
CA ALA A 139 -2.07 -1.25 6.38
C ALA A 139 -2.76 0.12 6.27
N ARG A 140 -2.62 0.77 5.11
CA ARG A 140 -3.49 1.87 4.70
C ARG A 140 -4.46 1.33 3.67
N VAL A 141 -5.73 1.35 4.02
CA VAL A 141 -6.80 0.82 3.18
C VAL A 141 -7.58 1.97 2.58
N LEU A 142 -7.59 2.04 1.27
CA LEU A 142 -8.32 3.04 0.51
C LEU A 142 -9.43 2.37 -0.30
N LEU A 143 -10.65 2.88 -0.21
CA LEU A 143 -11.71 2.62 -1.20
C LEU A 143 -11.75 3.81 -2.16
N ILE A 144 -11.58 3.52 -3.46
CA ILE A 144 -11.47 4.51 -4.52
C ILE A 144 -12.63 4.32 -5.49
N ASN A 145 -13.29 5.41 -5.89
CA ASN A 145 -14.39 5.39 -6.85
C ASN A 145 -13.90 5.49 -8.31
N THR A 146 -14.84 5.52 -9.24
CA THR A 146 -14.59 5.60 -10.71
C THR A 146 -13.89 6.88 -11.17
N LYS A 147 -13.83 7.91 -10.31
CA LYS A 147 -13.15 9.19 -10.58
C LYS A 147 -11.78 9.28 -9.90
N ASN A 148 -11.30 8.18 -9.34
CA ASN A 148 -10.10 8.11 -8.51
C ASN A 148 -10.19 8.92 -7.20
N GLU A 149 -11.40 9.29 -6.75
CA GLU A 149 -11.62 9.94 -5.45
C GLU A 149 -11.63 8.88 -4.35
N ILE A 150 -10.99 9.20 -3.22
CA ILE A 150 -10.95 8.34 -2.05
C ILE A 150 -12.24 8.55 -1.25
N ILE A 151 -13.03 7.49 -1.11
CA ILE A 151 -14.32 7.53 -0.40
C ILE A 151 -14.28 6.85 0.97
N ALA A 152 -13.24 6.07 1.26
CA ALA A 152 -12.94 5.56 2.59
C ALA A 152 -11.43 5.42 2.80
N PHE A 153 -10.99 5.59 4.05
CA PHE A 153 -9.60 5.46 4.48
C PHE A 153 -9.53 4.86 5.88
N TYR A 154 -8.68 3.83 6.05
CA TYR A 154 -8.42 3.18 7.34
C TYR A 154 -6.91 2.97 7.49
N ASP A 155 -6.34 3.32 8.65
CA ASP A 155 -4.90 3.20 8.96
C ASP A 155 -4.62 2.77 10.43
N ASP A 156 -5.66 2.52 11.20
CA ASP A 156 -5.57 2.08 12.61
C ASP A 156 -5.46 0.55 12.78
N GLY A 157 -5.34 -0.18 11.66
CA GLY A 157 -5.34 -1.64 11.62
C GLY A 157 -6.72 -2.24 11.38
N PHE A 158 -6.75 -3.54 11.08
CA PHE A 158 -7.97 -4.26 10.75
C PHE A 158 -8.93 -4.33 11.95
N SER A 159 -10.20 -4.01 11.70
CA SER A 159 -11.32 -4.35 12.56
C SER A 159 -12.51 -4.84 11.73
N ALA A 160 -13.36 -5.69 12.32
CA ALA A 160 -14.60 -6.13 11.67
C ALA A 160 -15.55 -4.95 11.44
N GLY A 161 -15.57 -3.96 12.35
CA GLY A 161 -16.36 -2.74 12.19
C GLY A 161 -15.94 -1.95 10.97
N SER A 162 -14.63 -1.64 10.84
CA SER A 162 -14.08 -0.92 9.68
C SER A 162 -14.32 -1.67 8.36
N LEU A 163 -14.25 -3.01 8.38
CA LEU A 163 -14.58 -3.82 7.21
C LEU A 163 -16.05 -3.65 6.81
N MET A 164 -16.98 -3.71 7.76
CA MET A 164 -18.42 -3.56 7.47
C MET A 164 -18.73 -2.16 6.96
N GLU A 165 -18.19 -1.12 7.57
CA GLU A 165 -18.31 0.27 7.09
C GLU A 165 -17.79 0.42 5.65
N LEU A 166 -16.63 -0.16 5.34
CA LEU A 166 -16.08 -0.15 3.97
C LEU A 166 -17.02 -0.83 2.99
N ILE A 167 -17.58 -2.00 3.36
CA ILE A 167 -18.53 -2.75 2.50
C ILE A 167 -19.82 -1.96 2.26
N GLU A 168 -20.31 -1.21 3.24
CA GLU A 168 -21.51 -0.37 3.07
C GLU A 168 -21.33 0.71 2.00
N LEU A 169 -20.14 1.25 1.85
CA LEU A 169 -19.81 2.27 0.85
C LEU A 169 -19.66 1.72 -0.58
N ILE A 170 -19.54 0.40 -0.72
CA ILE A 170 -19.41 -0.23 -2.04
C ILE A 170 -20.80 -0.30 -2.70
N PRO A 171 -20.92 0.03 -4.01
CA PRO A 171 -22.18 -0.06 -4.73
C PRO A 171 -22.82 -1.46 -4.65
N SER A 172 -24.14 -1.53 -4.51
CA SER A 172 -24.88 -2.79 -4.33
C SER A 172 -24.62 -3.80 -5.46
N SER A 173 -24.39 -3.33 -6.69
CA SER A 173 -24.01 -4.17 -7.83
C SER A 173 -22.69 -4.93 -7.67
N LYS A 174 -21.83 -4.48 -6.75
CA LYS A 174 -20.52 -5.07 -6.43
C LYS A 174 -20.54 -5.84 -5.11
N LYS A 175 -21.60 -5.76 -4.32
CA LYS A 175 -21.76 -6.53 -3.09
C LYS A 175 -22.06 -7.98 -3.45
N GLY A 176 -21.36 -8.90 -2.80
CA GLY A 176 -21.69 -10.32 -2.86
C GLY A 176 -23.04 -10.58 -2.19
N SER A 177 -23.74 -11.61 -2.63
CA SER A 177 -24.92 -12.09 -1.89
C SER A 177 -24.40 -12.73 -0.60
N CYS A 178 -24.54 -12.04 0.53
CA CYS A 178 -24.39 -12.66 1.85
C CYS A 178 -25.55 -13.65 2.04
N ARG A 179 -25.57 -14.76 1.30
CA ARG A 179 -26.42 -15.91 1.61
C ARG A 179 -25.63 -16.83 2.54
N ASN A 180 -26.11 -16.89 3.79
CA ASN A 180 -25.78 -17.89 4.80
C ASN A 180 -24.44 -17.72 5.53
N LEU A 181 -24.35 -16.71 6.40
CA LEU A 181 -23.53 -16.75 7.61
C LEU A 181 -24.47 -16.62 8.83
N LEU A 182 -25.41 -17.56 8.98
CA LEU A 182 -26.12 -17.87 10.22
C LEU A 182 -26.13 -19.38 10.39
#